data_bcc720cc3f7a81a341e1d8576f30fbd5
#
_entry.id   bcc720cc3f7a81a341e1d8576f30fbd5
#
_cell.length_a   1.000
_cell.length_b   1.000
_cell.length_c   1.000
_cell.angle_alpha   90.00
_cell.angle_beta   90.00
_cell.angle_gamma   90.00
#
_symmetry.space_group_name_H-M   'P 1'
#
loop_
_entity.id
_entity.type
_entity.pdbx_description
1 polymer ?
#
loop_
_entity_poly.entity_id
_entity_poly.type
_entity_poly.pdbx_seq_one_letter_code
_entity_poly.pdbx_strand_id
1 'polypeptide(L)'
;INDFKGGMAENYVNVQLTINGYHTYYWESERGAEIDFIIQRDGQLIPIEVKSADNTRAKSLKLYMDAYQPAYAIKLSAKNFGFEDRKKNVPLYAAFCI
;
A
#
# COMPACT_ATOMS: atom_id res chain seq x y z
N ILE A 1 -4.12 -13.62 15.85
CA ILE A 1 -2.67 -13.36 15.82
C ILE A 1 -2.26 -12.73 14.49
N ASN A 2 -2.76 -13.29 13.39
CA ASN A 2 -2.46 -12.74 12.07
C ASN A 2 -3.02 -11.33 11.90
N ASP A 3 -4.23 -11.08 12.39
CA ASP A 3 -4.86 -9.75 12.36
C ASP A 3 -4.07 -8.75 13.19
N PHE A 4 -3.57 -9.19 14.34
CA PHE A 4 -2.75 -8.35 15.20
C PHE A 4 -1.46 -7.94 14.49
N LYS A 5 -0.79 -8.91 13.84
CA LYS A 5 0.44 -8.61 13.08
C LYS A 5 0.15 -7.69 11.90
N GLY A 6 -0.95 -7.91 11.20
CA GLY A 6 -1.37 -7.04 10.09
C GLY A 6 -1.65 -5.63 10.57
N GLY A 7 -2.37 -5.49 11.67
CA GLY A 7 -2.66 -4.19 12.26
C GLY A 7 -1.42 -3.44 12.72
N MET A 8 -0.45 -4.16 13.28
CA MET A 8 0.83 -3.54 13.68
C MET A 8 1.61 -3.06 12.46
N ALA A 9 1.65 -3.84 11.39
CA ALA A 9 2.35 -3.45 10.17
C ALA A 9 1.70 -2.22 9.54
N GLU A 10 0.38 -2.19 9.47
CA GLU A 10 -0.36 -1.05 8.94
C GLU A 10 -0.14 0.20 9.79
N ASN A 11 -0.16 0.07 11.11
CA ASN A 11 0.10 1.21 12.00
C ASN A 11 1.53 1.74 11.82
N TYR A 12 2.50 0.85 11.70
CA TYR A 12 3.88 1.23 11.45
C TYR A 12 4.00 2.02 10.15
N VAL A 13 3.38 1.54 9.07
CA VAL A 13 3.39 2.22 7.78
C VAL A 13 2.75 3.60 7.89
N ASN A 14 1.60 3.69 8.56
CA ASN A 14 0.91 4.97 8.75
C ASN A 14 1.80 5.98 9.46
N VAL A 15 2.50 5.55 10.50
CA VAL A 15 3.43 6.42 11.24
C VAL A 15 4.57 6.89 10.33
N GLN A 16 5.15 5.99 9.55
CA GLN A 16 6.26 6.35 8.66
C GLN A 16 5.82 7.33 7.56
N LEU A 17 4.67 7.10 6.96
CA LEU A 17 4.12 8.00 5.93
C LEU A 17 3.85 9.39 6.53
N THR A 18 3.30 9.44 7.73
CA THR A 18 3.02 10.70 8.43
C THR A 18 4.32 11.45 8.73
N ILE A 19 5.33 10.75 9.23
CA ILE A 19 6.65 11.35 9.52
C ILE A 19 7.26 11.95 8.24
N ASN A 20 7.10 11.26 7.11
CA ASN A 20 7.62 11.74 5.82
C ASN A 20 6.75 12.84 5.20
N GLY A 21 5.72 13.30 5.89
CA GLY A 21 4.93 14.43 5.45
C GLY A 21 3.80 14.08 4.50
N TYR A 22 3.50 12.80 4.31
CA TYR A 22 2.40 12.41 3.45
C TYR A 22 1.07 12.48 4.19
N HIS A 23 0.07 13.01 3.51
CA HIS A 23 -1.32 12.86 3.90
C HIS A 23 -1.85 11.60 3.23
N THR A 24 -2.46 10.69 3.99
CA THR A 24 -2.95 9.43 3.44
C THR A 24 -4.46 9.51 3.20
N TYR A 25 -4.88 8.84 2.14
CA TYR A 25 -6.29 8.70 1.76
C TYR A 25 -6.67 7.25 1.80
N TYR A 26 -7.95 7.01 2.00
CA TYR A 26 -8.56 5.68 2.01
C TYR A 26 -9.49 5.54 0.80
N TRP A 27 -9.52 4.36 0.21
CA TRP A 27 -10.43 4.05 -0.89
C TRP A 27 -11.17 2.76 -0.61
N GLU A 28 -12.46 2.75 -0.93
CA GLU A 28 -13.31 1.58 -0.82
C GLU A 28 -14.24 1.52 -2.02
N SER A 29 -14.36 0.33 -2.62
CA SER A 29 -15.31 0.11 -3.70
C SER A 29 -16.66 -0.30 -3.14
N GLU A 30 -17.71 -0.25 -4.00
CA GLU A 30 -19.05 -0.66 -3.62
C GLU A 30 -19.11 -2.14 -3.20
N ARG A 31 -18.18 -2.96 -3.68
CA ARG A 31 -18.14 -4.40 -3.40
C ARG A 31 -17.18 -4.78 -2.28
N GLY A 32 -16.71 -3.81 -1.51
CA GLY A 32 -15.90 -4.06 -0.34
C GLY A 32 -14.40 -4.20 -0.59
N ALA A 33 -13.91 -3.94 -1.80
CA ALA A 33 -12.48 -3.81 -2.03
C ALA A 33 -11.99 -2.53 -1.37
N GLU A 34 -10.81 -2.56 -0.74
CA GLU A 34 -10.32 -1.39 -0.01
C GLU A 34 -8.81 -1.25 -0.14
N ILE A 35 -8.36 0.00 -0.16
CA ILE A 35 -6.95 0.40 -0.12
C ILE A 35 -6.79 1.29 1.10
N ASP A 36 -5.95 0.88 2.05
CA ASP A 36 -5.80 1.60 3.31
C ASP A 36 -4.95 2.87 3.17
N PHE A 37 -4.01 2.88 2.24
CA PHE A 37 -3.12 4.01 2.07
C PHE A 37 -3.01 4.39 0.60
N ILE A 38 -3.37 5.62 0.31
CA ILE A 38 -3.09 6.25 -0.98
C ILE A 38 -2.38 7.55 -0.65
N ILE A 39 -1.22 7.77 -1.24
CA ILE A 39 -0.47 9.02 -1.06
C ILE A 39 -0.48 9.82 -2.35
N GLN A 40 -0.30 11.12 -2.21
CA GLN A 40 -0.09 12.00 -3.35
C GLN A 40 1.39 12.32 -3.46
N ARG A 41 1.95 12.05 -4.63
CA ARG A 41 3.36 12.31 -4.92
C ARG A 41 3.48 12.83 -6.34
N ASP A 42 4.13 13.98 -6.51
CA ASP A 42 4.33 14.61 -7.82
C ASP A 42 3.02 14.76 -8.60
N GLY A 43 1.95 15.12 -7.90
CA GLY A 43 0.64 15.31 -8.51
C GLY A 43 -0.11 14.03 -8.84
N GLN A 44 0.40 12.88 -8.44
CA GLN A 44 -0.21 11.59 -8.72
C GLN A 44 -0.64 10.89 -7.43
N LEU A 45 -1.72 10.10 -7.53
CA LEU A 45 -2.19 9.28 -6.42
C LEU A 45 -1.56 7.90 -6.56
N ILE A 46 -0.81 7.49 -5.53
CA ILE A 46 -0.07 6.23 -5.49
C ILE A 46 -0.68 5.34 -4.43
N PRO A 47 -1.28 4.19 -4.79
CA PRO A 47 -1.79 3.25 -3.82
C PRO A 47 -0.66 2.46 -3.18
N ILE A 48 -0.80 2.16 -1.90
CA ILE A 48 0.18 1.40 -1.13
C ILE A 48 -0.53 0.19 -0.51
N GLU A 49 -0.05 -0.99 -0.83
CA GLU A 49 -0.49 -2.24 -0.22
C GLU A 49 0.50 -2.67 0.85
N VAL A 50 0.01 -2.95 2.04
CA VAL A 50 0.81 -3.59 3.09
C VAL A 50 0.44 -5.05 3.11
N LYS A 51 1.35 -5.91 2.67
CA LYS A 51 1.09 -7.34 2.59
C LYS A 51 1.11 -7.96 3.98
N SER A 52 -0.04 -8.46 4.39
CA SER A 52 -0.18 -9.29 5.58
C SER A 52 -0.36 -10.76 5.15
N ALA A 53 -0.66 -11.63 6.10
CA ALA A 53 -0.98 -13.03 5.81
C ALA A 53 -2.27 -13.19 4.98
N ASP A 54 -3.09 -12.15 4.91
CA ASP A 54 -4.35 -12.14 4.18
C ASP A 54 -4.13 -11.69 2.72
N ASN A 55 -4.52 -12.53 1.77
CA ASN A 55 -4.34 -12.26 0.34
C ASN A 55 -5.46 -11.41 -0.28
N THR A 56 -6.49 -11.03 0.47
CA THR A 56 -7.60 -10.23 -0.08
C THR A 56 -7.12 -8.87 -0.57
N ARG A 57 -6.07 -8.32 0.03
CA ARG A 57 -5.51 -7.02 -0.35
C ARG A 57 -4.92 -7.01 -1.75
N ALA A 58 -4.38 -8.15 -2.22
CA ALA A 58 -3.84 -8.24 -3.57
C ALA A 58 -4.94 -8.04 -4.62
N LYS A 59 -6.14 -8.56 -4.37
CA LYS A 59 -7.29 -8.39 -5.26
C LYS A 59 -7.76 -6.95 -5.27
N SER A 60 -7.78 -6.30 -4.11
CA SER A 60 -8.19 -4.90 -3.99
C SER A 60 -7.25 -3.98 -4.76
N LEU A 61 -5.94 -4.22 -4.66
CA LEU A 61 -4.95 -3.43 -5.39
C LEU A 61 -5.12 -3.60 -6.90
N LYS A 62 -5.35 -4.85 -7.37
CA LYS A 62 -5.59 -5.10 -8.77
C LYS A 62 -6.82 -4.35 -9.28
N LEU A 63 -7.91 -4.39 -8.53
CA LEU A 63 -9.13 -3.65 -8.89
C LEU A 63 -8.88 -2.16 -9.00
N TYR A 64 -8.17 -1.58 -8.03
CA TYR A 64 -7.84 -0.17 -8.05
C TYR A 64 -6.98 0.18 -9.26
N MET A 65 -5.94 -0.61 -9.52
CA MET A 65 -5.04 -0.34 -10.64
C MET A 65 -5.74 -0.45 -11.99
N ASP A 66 -6.65 -1.42 -12.13
CA ASP A 66 -7.42 -1.58 -13.36
C ASP A 66 -8.40 -0.41 -13.57
N ALA A 67 -9.01 0.08 -12.50
CA ALA A 67 -10.00 1.17 -12.58
C ALA A 67 -9.37 2.53 -12.81
N TYR A 68 -8.27 2.84 -12.14
CA TYR A 68 -7.70 4.19 -12.11
C TYR A 68 -6.37 4.30 -12.84
N GLN A 69 -5.73 3.20 -13.17
CA GLN A 69 -4.48 3.13 -13.93
C GLN A 69 -3.41 4.09 -13.41
N PRO A 70 -3.03 3.99 -12.11
CA PRO A 70 -1.95 4.82 -11.60
C PRO A 70 -0.64 4.49 -12.29
N ALA A 71 0.33 5.41 -12.24
CA ALA A 71 1.64 5.19 -12.85
C ALA A 71 2.33 3.97 -12.24
N TYR A 72 2.19 3.79 -10.93
CA TYR A 72 2.71 2.62 -10.22
C TYR A 72 2.00 2.50 -8.87
N ALA A 73 2.21 1.37 -8.22
CA ALA A 73 1.78 1.14 -6.84
C ALA A 73 3.01 0.78 -6.01
N ILE A 74 2.90 0.91 -4.70
CA ILE A 74 3.94 0.47 -3.77
C ILE A 74 3.39 -0.73 -3.00
N LYS A 75 4.18 -1.80 -2.95
CA LYS A 75 3.84 -3.00 -2.21
C LYS A 75 4.88 -3.21 -1.11
N LEU A 76 4.44 -3.09 0.13
CA LEU A 76 5.27 -3.31 1.30
C LEU A 76 5.10 -4.74 1.77
N SER A 77 6.18 -5.50 1.81
CA SER A 77 6.12 -6.93 2.12
C SER A 77 7.48 -7.42 2.63
N ALA A 78 7.63 -8.73 2.77
CA ALA A 78 8.90 -9.34 3.11
C ALA A 78 9.87 -9.41 1.91
N LYS A 79 9.41 -9.13 0.71
CA LYS A 79 10.26 -9.14 -0.48
C LYS A 79 11.25 -8.00 -0.48
N ASN A 80 12.40 -8.23 -1.11
CA ASN A 80 13.42 -7.20 -1.29
C ASN A 80 12.96 -6.15 -2.29
N PHE A 81 13.70 -5.04 -2.40
CA PHE A 81 13.42 -4.00 -3.39
C PHE A 81 13.34 -4.59 -4.79
N GLY A 82 12.39 -4.11 -5.56
CA GLY A 82 12.21 -4.54 -6.94
C GLY A 82 11.06 -3.79 -7.60
N PHE A 83 10.85 -4.06 -8.88
CA PHE A 83 9.75 -3.45 -9.64
C PHE A 83 9.24 -4.49 -10.64
N GLU A 84 7.94 -4.80 -10.55
CA GLU A 84 7.28 -5.75 -11.46
C GLU A 84 5.80 -5.37 -11.60
N ASP A 85 5.25 -5.51 -12.79
CA ASP A 85 3.83 -5.23 -13.07
C ASP A 85 3.38 -3.87 -12.56
N ARG A 86 4.21 -2.83 -12.73
CA ARG A 86 3.96 -1.48 -12.24
C ARG A 86 3.82 -1.39 -10.72
N LYS A 87 4.35 -2.37 -10.00
CA LYS A 87 4.36 -2.40 -8.54
C LYS A 87 5.80 -2.32 -8.05
N LYS A 88 6.05 -1.31 -7.24
CA LYS A 88 7.35 -1.13 -6.61
C LYS A 88 7.36 -1.92 -5.30
N ASN A 89 8.15 -2.99 -5.26
CA ASN A 89 8.32 -3.77 -4.04
C ASN A 89 9.28 -3.05 -3.10
N VAL A 90 8.85 -2.84 -1.87
CA VAL A 90 9.66 -2.23 -0.82
C VAL A 90 9.59 -3.12 0.40
N PRO A 91 10.73 -3.53 0.98
CA PRO A 91 10.69 -4.29 2.23
C PRO A 91 9.95 -3.49 3.30
N LEU A 92 9.16 -4.17 4.12
CA LEU A 92 8.36 -3.51 5.15
C LEU A 92 9.23 -2.64 6.05
N TYR A 93 10.43 -3.14 6.45
CA TYR A 93 11.33 -2.36 7.32
C TYR A 93 11.83 -1.07 6.67
N ALA A 94 11.73 -0.95 5.35
CA ALA A 94 12.18 0.23 4.61
C ALA A 94 11.05 1.21 4.28
N ALA A 95 9.89 1.09 4.93
CA ALA A 95 8.76 2.01 4.71
C ALA A 95 9.16 3.47 4.98
N PHE A 96 10.15 3.70 5.83
CA PHE A 96 10.65 5.05 6.11
C PHE A 96 11.28 5.72 4.88
N CYS A 97 11.60 4.97 3.84
CA CYS A 97 12.21 5.48 2.62
C CYS A 97 11.19 5.99 1.58
N ILE A 98 9.90 5.78 1.83
CA ILE A 98 8.85 6.15 0.85
C ILE A 98 8.73 7.68 0.70
#